data_b2eb574c6537ad666ebb27df68ae3742
#
_entry.id   b2eb574c6537ad666ebb27df68ae3742
#
_cell.length_a   1.000
_cell.length_b   1.000
_cell.length_c   1.000
_cell.angle_alpha   90.00
_cell.angle_beta   90.00
_cell.angle_gamma   90.00
#
_symmetry.space_group_name_H-M   'P 1'
#
loop_
_entity.id
_entity.type
_entity.pdbx_description
1 polymer ?
#
loop_
_entity_poly.entity_id
_entity_poly.type
_entity_poly.pdbx_seq_one_letter_code
_entity_poly.pdbx_strand_id
1 'polypeptide(L)'
;MHRAQVKFIVSICLIAGLFLLAGCGANRIQTVKDESEANQIIDVLHEYGIEAYTNPVGEGDRRTYEIMVEGNSETRNAAVQLMQDHCLPKPEPPAVEGGTIISSMEKEKQQAYRRTKINIESQLRKLPGVTCVEVNFVPPQERTLALNPYPATASVLINYKTEVFTVSKEDIAALVAKSVPALDPANVSVVIAPKPLRPLPQNTSYQITRIALISGIGFATVLTFVGIVYFLQRKRREQGVERAELAEFGGENTGERKRRLLDERYDFENGEEEEDGLNLN
;
A
#
# COMPACT_ATOMS: atom_id res chain seq x y z
N MET A 1 28.46 -33.36 -13.71
CA MET A 1 27.10 -33.37 -13.19
C MET A 1 26.83 -32.33 -12.08
N HIS A 2 27.78 -32.01 -11.19
CA HIS A 2 27.60 -31.11 -10.03
C HIS A 2 27.29 -29.64 -10.35
N ARG A 3 27.85 -29.08 -11.44
CA ARG A 3 27.59 -27.68 -11.85
C ARG A 3 26.13 -27.44 -12.30
N ALA A 4 25.48 -28.48 -12.84
CA ALA A 4 24.08 -28.38 -13.24
C ALA A 4 23.12 -28.37 -12.04
N GLN A 5 23.41 -29.15 -10.97
CA GLN A 5 22.61 -29.18 -9.76
C GLN A 5 22.66 -27.85 -8.96
N VAL A 6 23.85 -27.22 -8.85
CA VAL A 6 24.00 -25.93 -8.19
C VAL A 6 23.22 -24.83 -8.93
N LYS A 7 23.29 -24.81 -10.28
CA LYS A 7 22.51 -23.86 -11.09
C LYS A 7 21.01 -24.08 -10.92
N PHE A 8 20.55 -25.31 -10.80
CA PHE A 8 19.15 -25.65 -10.61
C PHE A 8 18.62 -25.19 -9.25
N ILE A 9 19.37 -25.39 -8.18
CA ILE A 9 19.03 -24.93 -6.82
C ILE A 9 18.99 -23.41 -6.75
N VAL A 10 19.98 -22.71 -7.33
CA VAL A 10 20.00 -21.25 -7.37
C VAL A 10 18.81 -20.70 -8.17
N SER A 11 18.45 -21.34 -9.28
CA SER A 11 17.29 -20.95 -10.09
C SER A 11 15.97 -21.12 -9.33
N ILE A 12 15.79 -22.21 -8.59
CA ILE A 12 14.59 -22.44 -7.76
C ILE A 12 14.49 -21.41 -6.63
N CYS A 13 15.59 -21.10 -5.95
CA CYS A 13 15.61 -20.06 -4.90
C CYS A 13 15.28 -18.67 -5.47
N LEU A 14 15.76 -18.36 -6.68
CA LEU A 14 15.51 -17.08 -7.33
C LEU A 14 14.04 -16.95 -7.77
N ILE A 15 13.46 -18.04 -8.31
CA ILE A 15 12.04 -18.10 -8.68
C ILE A 15 11.14 -18.02 -7.43
N ALA A 16 11.47 -18.74 -6.35
CA ALA A 16 10.74 -18.68 -5.09
C ALA A 16 10.80 -17.26 -4.46
N GLY A 17 11.94 -16.58 -4.54
CA GLY A 17 12.11 -15.20 -4.12
C GLY A 17 11.24 -14.21 -4.92
N LEU A 18 11.11 -14.42 -6.24
CA LEU A 18 10.25 -13.59 -7.10
C LEU A 18 8.75 -13.78 -6.79
N PHE A 19 8.32 -15.00 -6.47
CA PHE A 19 6.93 -15.27 -6.09
C PHE A 19 6.51 -14.60 -4.76
N LEU A 20 7.45 -14.39 -3.85
CA LEU A 20 7.19 -13.74 -2.56
C LEU A 20 7.03 -12.21 -2.67
N LEU A 21 7.51 -11.59 -3.75
CA LEU A 21 7.35 -10.15 -4.02
C LEU A 21 5.98 -9.77 -4.60
N ALA A 22 5.19 -10.72 -5.08
CA ALA A 22 3.91 -10.48 -5.76
C ALA A 22 2.70 -10.28 -4.83
N GLY A 23 2.86 -10.25 -3.50
CA GLY A 23 1.79 -10.44 -2.53
C GLY A 23 1.20 -9.20 -1.83
N CYS A 24 1.54 -7.97 -2.19
CA CYS A 24 0.98 -6.77 -1.53
C CYS A 24 0.26 -5.87 -2.54
N GLY A 25 -0.97 -6.24 -2.91
CA GLY A 25 -1.86 -5.39 -3.68
C GLY A 25 -2.57 -4.40 -2.75
N ALA A 26 -2.29 -3.09 -2.87
CA ALA A 26 -3.16 -2.08 -2.32
C ALA A 26 -4.51 -2.13 -3.04
N ASN A 27 -5.60 -2.13 -2.28
CA ASN A 27 -6.94 -2.23 -2.83
C ASN A 27 -7.56 -0.84 -3.00
N ARG A 28 -7.99 -0.52 -4.22
CA ARG A 28 -8.79 0.66 -4.49
C ARG A 28 -10.16 0.52 -3.84
N ILE A 29 -10.54 1.53 -3.04
CA ILE A 29 -11.85 1.57 -2.37
C ILE A 29 -12.79 2.59 -3.01
N GLN A 30 -12.26 3.73 -3.48
CA GLN A 30 -13.06 4.82 -4.03
C GLN A 30 -12.25 5.62 -5.05
N THR A 31 -12.96 6.34 -5.94
CA THR A 31 -12.38 7.33 -6.86
C THR A 31 -13.14 8.63 -6.70
N VAL A 32 -12.41 9.73 -6.54
CA VAL A 32 -12.96 11.09 -6.43
C VAL A 32 -12.30 12.01 -7.44
N LYS A 33 -12.96 13.13 -7.79
CA LYS A 33 -12.43 14.10 -8.76
C LYS A 33 -11.66 15.22 -8.09
N ASP A 34 -12.02 15.54 -6.86
CA ASP A 34 -11.41 16.64 -6.11
C ASP A 34 -10.29 16.12 -5.20
N GLU A 35 -9.11 16.70 -5.34
CA GLU A 35 -7.95 16.40 -4.51
C GLU A 35 -8.19 16.72 -3.03
N SER A 36 -8.89 17.83 -2.76
CA SER A 36 -9.23 18.23 -1.38
C SER A 36 -10.12 17.19 -0.71
N GLU A 37 -11.08 16.62 -1.46
CA GLU A 37 -11.93 15.55 -0.97
C GLU A 37 -11.16 14.24 -0.75
N ALA A 38 -10.24 13.91 -1.67
CA ALA A 38 -9.37 12.76 -1.51
C ALA A 38 -8.52 12.85 -0.24
N ASN A 39 -7.92 14.02 0.01
CA ASN A 39 -7.12 14.27 1.21
C ASN A 39 -7.99 14.19 2.47
N GLN A 40 -9.20 14.74 2.45
CA GLN A 40 -10.14 14.64 3.57
C GLN A 40 -10.49 13.19 3.92
N ILE A 41 -10.67 12.34 2.90
CA ILE A 41 -10.92 10.90 3.10
C ILE A 41 -9.71 10.23 3.75
N ILE A 42 -8.50 10.54 3.27
CA ILE A 42 -7.26 9.97 3.83
C ILE A 42 -7.09 10.40 5.29
N ASP A 43 -7.29 11.69 5.59
CA ASP A 43 -7.17 12.21 6.96
C ASP A 43 -8.13 11.48 7.91
N VAL A 44 -9.38 11.27 7.50
CA VAL A 44 -10.34 10.48 8.27
C VAL A 44 -9.87 9.04 8.46
N LEU A 45 -9.38 8.38 7.42
CA LEU A 45 -8.90 6.99 7.53
C LEU A 45 -7.68 6.88 8.45
N HIS A 46 -6.74 7.82 8.35
CA HIS A 46 -5.56 7.88 9.22
C HIS A 46 -5.92 8.16 10.68
N GLU A 47 -6.90 9.04 10.95
CA GLU A 47 -7.39 9.29 12.33
C GLU A 47 -7.83 8.00 13.02
N TYR A 48 -8.33 7.05 12.25
CA TYR A 48 -8.76 5.73 12.74
C TYR A 48 -7.70 4.63 12.53
N GLY A 49 -6.47 4.97 12.18
CA GLY A 49 -5.35 4.03 12.07
C GLY A 49 -5.40 3.12 10.84
N ILE A 50 -6.12 3.52 9.79
CA ILE A 50 -6.15 2.82 8.51
C ILE A 50 -5.16 3.49 7.56
N GLU A 51 -4.13 2.76 7.14
CA GLU A 51 -3.15 3.21 6.15
C GLU A 51 -3.82 3.38 4.78
N ALA A 52 -3.86 4.62 4.30
CA ALA A 52 -4.47 4.98 3.03
C ALA A 52 -3.65 6.02 2.28
N TYR A 53 -3.68 5.99 0.96
CA TYR A 53 -3.00 6.96 0.10
C TYR A 53 -3.77 7.19 -1.20
N THR A 54 -3.50 8.32 -1.86
CA THR A 54 -4.09 8.63 -3.17
C THR A 54 -3.15 8.23 -4.30
N ASN A 55 -3.76 7.73 -5.39
CA ASN A 55 -3.09 7.52 -6.65
C ASN A 55 -3.77 8.41 -7.71
N PRO A 56 -3.12 9.48 -8.19
CA PRO A 56 -3.69 10.33 -9.24
C PRO A 56 -3.69 9.59 -10.58
N VAL A 57 -4.86 9.55 -11.25
CA VAL A 57 -5.07 8.90 -12.54
C VAL A 57 -5.64 9.90 -13.52
N GLY A 58 -5.10 9.94 -14.74
CA GLY A 58 -5.52 10.88 -15.79
C GLY A 58 -4.71 12.18 -15.80
N GLU A 59 -4.94 13.02 -16.81
CA GLU A 59 -4.24 14.29 -17.02
C GLU A 59 -5.24 15.45 -17.17
N GLY A 60 -4.83 16.64 -16.75
CA GLY A 60 -5.61 17.88 -16.87
C GLY A 60 -6.97 17.80 -16.17
N ASP A 61 -8.02 18.26 -16.85
CA ASP A 61 -9.39 18.30 -16.31
C ASP A 61 -10.04 16.93 -16.08
N ARG A 62 -9.42 15.85 -16.57
CA ARG A 62 -9.88 14.48 -16.37
C ARG A 62 -9.15 13.75 -15.26
N ARG A 63 -8.34 14.47 -14.47
CA ARG A 63 -7.63 13.88 -13.34
C ARG A 63 -8.62 13.44 -12.29
N THR A 64 -8.45 12.21 -11.84
CA THR A 64 -9.19 11.60 -10.72
C THR A 64 -8.21 11.05 -9.71
N TYR A 65 -8.64 10.95 -8.48
CA TYR A 65 -7.83 10.47 -7.37
C TYR A 65 -8.40 9.15 -6.88
N GLU A 66 -7.67 8.06 -7.08
CA GLU A 66 -8.03 6.76 -6.57
C GLU A 66 -7.53 6.63 -5.13
N ILE A 67 -8.42 6.27 -4.22
CA ILE A 67 -8.10 6.06 -2.82
C ILE A 67 -7.77 4.59 -2.63
N MET A 68 -6.54 4.34 -2.21
CA MET A 68 -5.98 3.03 -2.00
C MET A 68 -5.83 2.78 -0.51
N VAL A 69 -6.22 1.59 -0.05
CA VAL A 69 -6.08 1.16 1.35
C VAL A 69 -5.20 -0.07 1.42
N GLU A 70 -4.24 -0.05 2.31
CA GLU A 70 -3.42 -1.21 2.61
C GLU A 70 -4.10 -2.10 3.65
N GLY A 71 -4.13 -3.41 3.38
CA GLY A 71 -4.68 -4.37 4.32
C GLY A 71 -5.51 -5.47 3.69
N ASN A 72 -6.20 -6.20 4.55
CA ASN A 72 -7.08 -7.30 4.17
C ASN A 72 -8.50 -6.79 3.80
N SER A 73 -9.39 -7.74 3.46
CA SER A 73 -10.79 -7.44 3.14
C SER A 73 -11.55 -6.80 4.31
N GLU A 74 -11.18 -7.11 5.56
CA GLU A 74 -11.82 -6.54 6.75
C GLU A 74 -11.44 -5.06 6.90
N THR A 75 -10.16 -4.72 6.73
CA THR A 75 -9.68 -3.32 6.74
C THR A 75 -10.36 -2.50 5.67
N ARG A 76 -10.49 -3.06 4.46
CA ARG A 76 -11.21 -2.41 3.35
C ARG A 76 -12.68 -2.15 3.69
N ASN A 77 -13.38 -3.15 4.24
CA ASN A 77 -14.77 -3.00 4.62
C ASN A 77 -14.94 -1.98 5.76
N ALA A 78 -14.03 -1.96 6.73
CA ALA A 78 -13.99 -0.96 7.79
C ALA A 78 -13.77 0.44 7.24
N ALA A 79 -12.85 0.61 6.28
CA ALA A 79 -12.61 1.87 5.61
C ALA A 79 -13.85 2.39 4.87
N VAL A 80 -14.54 1.52 4.10
CA VAL A 80 -15.78 1.89 3.41
C VAL A 80 -16.88 2.29 4.39
N GLN A 81 -17.06 1.54 5.48
CA GLN A 81 -18.04 1.89 6.52
C GLN A 81 -17.70 3.22 7.19
N LEU A 82 -16.43 3.45 7.50
CA LEU A 82 -15.98 4.70 8.09
C LEU A 82 -16.23 5.89 7.17
N MET A 83 -15.96 5.76 5.88
CA MET A 83 -16.29 6.78 4.89
C MET A 83 -17.78 7.09 4.86
N GLN A 84 -18.64 6.06 4.87
CA GLN A 84 -20.11 6.24 4.94
C GLN A 84 -20.52 6.93 6.25
N ASP A 85 -19.88 6.58 7.36
CA ASP A 85 -20.14 7.18 8.67
C ASP A 85 -19.80 8.67 8.71
N HIS A 86 -18.83 9.10 7.90
CA HIS A 86 -18.43 10.49 7.72
C HIS A 86 -19.09 11.20 6.53
N CYS A 87 -20.06 10.54 5.87
CA CYS A 87 -20.70 11.02 4.64
C CYS A 87 -19.70 11.43 3.56
N LEU A 88 -18.74 10.53 3.32
CA LEU A 88 -17.73 10.66 2.28
C LEU A 88 -17.87 9.50 1.25
N PRO A 89 -17.64 9.75 -0.05
CA PRO A 89 -17.46 11.07 -0.67
C PRO A 89 -18.75 11.91 -0.62
N LYS A 90 -18.57 13.22 -0.79
CA LYS A 90 -19.72 14.12 -0.88
C LYS A 90 -20.50 13.82 -2.17
N PRO A 91 -21.83 13.78 -2.13
CA PRO A 91 -22.61 13.55 -3.34
C PRO A 91 -22.35 14.69 -4.35
N GLU A 92 -21.84 14.32 -5.53
CA GLU A 92 -21.72 15.29 -6.61
C GLU A 92 -23.11 15.87 -6.92
N PRO A 93 -23.21 17.20 -7.11
CA PRO A 93 -24.44 17.77 -7.59
C PRO A 93 -24.71 17.16 -8.98
N PRO A 94 -25.94 16.64 -9.22
CA PRO A 94 -26.25 16.04 -10.51
C PRO A 94 -25.95 17.06 -11.61
N ALA A 95 -25.19 16.62 -12.62
CA ALA A 95 -24.92 17.42 -13.80
C ALA A 95 -26.25 17.92 -14.36
N VAL A 96 -26.33 19.22 -14.59
CA VAL A 96 -27.52 19.80 -15.23
C VAL A 96 -27.47 19.37 -16.69
N GLU A 97 -28.05 18.22 -16.99
CA GLU A 97 -28.19 17.77 -18.36
C GLU A 97 -29.02 18.81 -19.11
N GLY A 98 -28.39 19.44 -20.11
CA GLY A 98 -29.01 20.44 -20.94
C GLY A 98 -30.00 19.81 -21.92
N GLY A 99 -31.22 19.59 -21.48
CA GLY A 99 -32.23 18.95 -22.38
C GLY A 99 -33.67 19.18 -22.00
N THR A 100 -33.97 19.67 -20.82
CA THR A 100 -35.36 19.91 -20.39
C THR A 100 -35.76 21.37 -20.64
N ILE A 101 -36.98 21.59 -21.16
CA ILE A 101 -37.60 22.91 -21.40
C ILE A 101 -37.99 23.56 -20.05
N ILE A 102 -37.11 23.52 -19.07
CA ILE A 102 -37.26 24.25 -17.81
C ILE A 102 -36.81 25.69 -18.05
N SER A 103 -37.60 26.65 -17.69
CA SER A 103 -37.26 28.07 -17.83
C SER A 103 -35.92 28.36 -17.13
N SER A 104 -35.12 29.25 -17.67
CA SER A 104 -33.84 29.65 -17.07
C SER A 104 -34.00 30.11 -15.62
N MET A 105 -35.08 30.78 -15.31
CA MET A 105 -35.42 31.25 -13.96
C MET A 105 -35.63 30.09 -12.96
N GLU A 106 -36.25 29.00 -13.37
CA GLU A 106 -36.44 27.84 -12.48
C GLU A 106 -35.12 27.11 -12.22
N LYS A 107 -34.26 27.01 -13.23
CA LYS A 107 -32.89 26.47 -13.08
C LYS A 107 -32.05 27.33 -12.13
N GLU A 108 -32.14 28.64 -12.23
CA GLU A 108 -31.43 29.56 -11.33
C GLU A 108 -31.88 29.41 -9.88
N LYS A 109 -33.21 29.35 -9.65
CA LYS A 109 -33.77 29.10 -8.32
C LYS A 109 -33.27 27.76 -7.74
N GLN A 110 -33.30 26.69 -8.50
CA GLN A 110 -32.82 25.38 -8.05
C GLN A 110 -31.31 25.41 -7.74
N GLN A 111 -30.51 26.09 -8.54
CA GLN A 111 -29.08 26.25 -8.29
C GLN A 111 -28.83 27.08 -7.02
N ALA A 112 -29.59 28.14 -6.80
CA ALA A 112 -29.49 28.96 -5.58
C ALA A 112 -29.83 28.12 -4.33
N TYR A 113 -30.87 27.30 -4.35
CA TYR A 113 -31.22 26.40 -3.25
C TYR A 113 -30.15 25.37 -2.98
N ARG A 114 -29.55 24.79 -4.01
CA ARG A 114 -28.44 23.84 -3.87
C ARG A 114 -27.22 24.50 -3.22
N ARG A 115 -26.86 25.71 -3.65
CA ARG A 115 -25.74 26.48 -3.05
C ARG A 115 -26.01 26.75 -1.58
N THR A 116 -27.21 27.15 -1.24
CA THR A 116 -27.63 27.41 0.15
C THR A 116 -27.53 26.12 0.99
N LYS A 117 -28.03 24.98 0.48
CA LYS A 117 -27.88 23.68 1.15
C LYS A 117 -26.41 23.35 1.43
N ILE A 118 -25.55 23.41 0.41
CA ILE A 118 -24.11 23.11 0.54
C ILE A 118 -23.44 24.03 1.55
N ASN A 119 -23.77 25.32 1.55
CA ASN A 119 -23.23 26.28 2.51
C ASN A 119 -23.62 25.94 3.96
N ILE A 120 -24.89 25.61 4.21
CA ILE A 120 -25.38 25.23 5.54
C ILE A 120 -24.67 23.94 6.00
N GLU A 121 -24.63 22.92 5.16
CA GLU A 121 -23.92 21.66 5.47
C GLU A 121 -22.43 21.92 5.77
N SER A 122 -21.77 22.79 5.00
CA SER A 122 -20.37 23.15 5.22
C SER A 122 -20.15 23.89 6.54
N GLN A 123 -21.07 24.79 6.94
CA GLN A 123 -21.00 25.49 8.21
C GLN A 123 -21.21 24.53 9.40
N LEU A 124 -22.22 23.66 9.32
CA LEU A 124 -22.53 22.70 10.37
C LEU A 124 -21.41 21.64 10.55
N ARG A 125 -20.75 21.24 9.46
CA ARG A 125 -19.58 20.33 9.52
C ARG A 125 -18.37 20.92 10.24
N LYS A 126 -18.28 22.24 10.35
CA LYS A 126 -17.20 22.92 11.11
C LYS A 126 -17.42 22.89 12.61
N LEU A 127 -18.59 22.48 13.08
CA LEU A 127 -18.86 22.34 14.51
C LEU A 127 -18.06 21.17 15.09
N PRO A 128 -17.47 21.34 16.28
CA PRO A 128 -16.64 20.30 16.87
C PRO A 128 -17.44 19.02 17.12
N GLY A 129 -16.86 17.88 16.79
CA GLY A 129 -17.47 16.56 16.97
C GLY A 129 -18.49 16.14 15.92
N VAL A 130 -18.84 17.00 14.98
CA VAL A 130 -19.74 16.64 13.86
C VAL A 130 -19.02 15.74 12.86
N THR A 131 -19.60 14.58 12.57
CA THR A 131 -19.04 13.62 11.60
C THR A 131 -19.78 13.67 10.27
N CYS A 132 -21.09 13.83 10.30
CA CYS A 132 -21.92 13.88 9.10
C CYS A 132 -23.08 14.84 9.31
N VAL A 133 -23.40 15.60 8.26
CA VAL A 133 -24.57 16.50 8.24
C VAL A 133 -25.33 16.27 6.94
N GLU A 134 -26.61 16.13 7.08
CA GLU A 134 -27.55 16.11 5.98
C GLU A 134 -28.63 17.17 6.21
N VAL A 135 -28.77 18.10 5.26
CA VAL A 135 -29.76 19.16 5.29
C VAL A 135 -30.75 18.95 4.15
N ASN A 136 -32.02 18.92 4.49
CA ASN A 136 -33.09 18.92 3.52
C ASN A 136 -33.90 20.20 3.67
N PHE A 137 -34.01 20.98 2.60
CA PHE A 137 -34.67 22.27 2.58
C PHE A 137 -35.78 22.28 1.54
N VAL A 138 -36.98 22.67 1.95
CA VAL A 138 -38.14 22.87 1.07
C VAL A 138 -38.41 24.37 1.01
N PRO A 139 -38.26 25.00 -0.17
CA PRO A 139 -38.51 26.41 -0.34
C PRO A 139 -39.99 26.74 -0.18
N PRO A 140 -40.33 28.00 0.11
CA PRO A 140 -41.72 28.44 0.20
C PRO A 140 -42.39 28.26 -1.16
N GLN A 141 -43.61 27.72 -1.14
CA GLN A 141 -44.40 27.58 -2.36
C GLN A 141 -45.44 28.69 -2.45
N GLU A 142 -45.24 29.57 -3.42
CA GLU A 142 -46.25 30.57 -3.78
C GLU A 142 -47.37 29.92 -4.59
N ARG A 143 -48.51 29.77 -3.99
CA ARG A 143 -49.73 29.39 -4.77
C ARG A 143 -50.38 30.67 -5.24
N THR A 144 -50.56 30.82 -6.55
CA THR A 144 -51.08 31.99 -7.25
C THR A 144 -52.49 32.44 -6.77
N LEU A 145 -53.19 31.64 -6.01
CA LEU A 145 -54.57 31.87 -5.53
C LEU A 145 -54.73 31.65 -4.00
N ALA A 146 -53.65 31.40 -3.26
CA ALA A 146 -53.71 31.17 -1.80
C ALA A 146 -53.39 32.43 -1.04
N LEU A 147 -54.25 32.80 -0.11
CA LEU A 147 -54.03 33.94 0.80
C LEU A 147 -52.79 33.80 1.73
N ASN A 148 -52.32 32.56 1.94
CA ASN A 148 -51.13 32.28 2.73
C ASN A 148 -50.22 31.31 1.95
N PRO A 149 -48.98 31.72 1.58
CA PRO A 149 -48.00 30.79 1.00
C PRO A 149 -47.61 29.77 2.07
N TYR A 150 -47.27 28.53 1.61
CA TYR A 150 -46.67 27.54 2.51
C TYR A 150 -45.29 28.04 2.95
N PRO A 151 -44.99 28.12 4.29
CA PRO A 151 -43.71 28.58 4.76
C PRO A 151 -42.59 27.65 4.33
N ALA A 152 -41.37 28.17 4.22
CA ALA A 152 -40.19 27.38 4.09
C ALA A 152 -40.03 26.43 5.27
N THR A 153 -39.60 25.22 5.03
CA THR A 153 -39.30 24.23 6.08
C THR A 153 -37.93 23.62 5.85
N ALA A 154 -37.25 23.21 6.92
CA ALA A 154 -35.97 22.51 6.85
C ALA A 154 -35.92 21.35 7.84
N SER A 155 -35.21 20.29 7.45
CA SER A 155 -34.83 19.21 8.35
C SER A 155 -33.34 19.04 8.33
N VAL A 156 -32.75 18.85 9.48
CA VAL A 156 -31.30 18.70 9.69
C VAL A 156 -31.03 17.44 10.48
N LEU A 157 -30.25 16.54 9.90
CA LEU A 157 -29.73 15.36 10.59
C LEU A 157 -28.25 15.56 10.83
N ILE A 158 -27.80 15.45 12.08
CA ILE A 158 -26.40 15.55 12.48
C ILE A 158 -25.99 14.28 13.18
N ASN A 159 -24.97 13.61 12.64
CA ASN A 159 -24.26 12.55 13.36
C ASN A 159 -23.02 13.14 14.02
N TYR A 160 -22.74 12.76 15.27
CA TYR A 160 -21.68 13.36 16.05
C TYR A 160 -20.95 12.35 16.94
N LYS A 161 -19.69 12.71 17.32
CA LYS A 161 -18.90 12.01 18.33
C LYS A 161 -19.33 12.51 19.71
N THR A 162 -19.80 11.63 20.57
CA THR A 162 -20.42 11.96 21.88
C THR A 162 -19.49 12.74 22.80
N GLU A 163 -18.17 12.57 22.67
CA GLU A 163 -17.19 13.15 23.61
C GLU A 163 -16.91 14.64 23.37
N VAL A 164 -17.19 15.15 22.18
CA VAL A 164 -16.73 16.49 21.75
C VAL A 164 -17.88 17.43 21.42
N PHE A 165 -19.06 16.88 21.10
CA PHE A 165 -20.20 17.68 20.64
C PHE A 165 -20.97 18.31 21.79
N THR A 166 -21.06 19.66 21.80
CA THR A 166 -21.68 20.43 22.87
C THR A 166 -22.79 21.43 22.43
N VAL A 167 -23.14 21.42 21.12
CA VAL A 167 -24.05 22.38 20.53
C VAL A 167 -25.49 21.94 20.74
N SER A 168 -26.38 22.90 21.13
CA SER A 168 -27.80 22.63 21.34
C SER A 168 -28.59 22.52 20.02
N LYS A 169 -29.73 21.83 20.05
CA LYS A 169 -30.62 21.76 18.90
C LYS A 169 -31.17 23.11 18.49
N GLU A 170 -31.42 23.95 19.48
CA GLU A 170 -31.95 25.31 19.35
C GLU A 170 -30.97 26.22 18.62
N ASP A 171 -29.67 26.12 18.95
CA ASP A 171 -28.62 26.90 18.29
C ASP A 171 -28.47 26.47 16.82
N ILE A 172 -28.56 25.17 16.54
CA ILE A 172 -28.53 24.66 15.18
C ILE A 172 -29.73 25.13 14.37
N ALA A 173 -30.94 25.06 14.96
CA ALA A 173 -32.16 25.55 14.32
C ALA A 173 -32.07 27.02 14.00
N ALA A 174 -31.58 27.83 14.95
CA ALA A 174 -31.37 29.27 14.80
C ALA A 174 -30.35 29.60 13.71
N LEU A 175 -29.24 28.85 13.63
CA LEU A 175 -28.20 29.01 12.59
C LEU A 175 -28.76 28.73 11.20
N VAL A 176 -29.49 27.62 11.06
CA VAL A 176 -30.12 27.24 9.80
C VAL A 176 -31.17 28.25 9.36
N ALA A 177 -32.04 28.66 10.28
CA ALA A 177 -33.08 29.63 9.98
C ALA A 177 -32.50 31.00 9.54
N LYS A 178 -31.42 31.45 10.15
CA LYS A 178 -30.74 32.70 9.76
C LYS A 178 -29.99 32.59 8.42
N SER A 179 -29.69 31.37 7.99
CA SER A 179 -28.99 31.12 6.72
C SER A 179 -29.93 31.06 5.50
N VAL A 180 -31.24 30.95 5.75
CA VAL A 180 -32.26 30.79 4.69
C VAL A 180 -33.29 31.92 4.80
N PRO A 181 -33.48 32.73 3.76
CA PRO A 181 -34.52 33.75 3.74
C PRO A 181 -35.91 33.14 3.97
N ALA A 182 -36.72 33.81 4.79
CA ALA A 182 -38.11 33.45 5.11
C ALA A 182 -38.28 32.09 5.82
N LEU A 183 -37.24 31.53 6.41
CA LEU A 183 -37.29 30.32 7.24
C LEU A 183 -37.38 30.72 8.72
N ASP A 184 -38.46 30.29 9.38
CA ASP A 184 -38.62 30.46 10.82
C ASP A 184 -37.93 29.33 11.58
N PRO A 185 -37.22 29.57 12.70
CA PRO A 185 -36.64 28.49 13.52
C PRO A 185 -37.65 27.43 13.96
N ALA A 186 -38.92 27.80 14.16
CA ALA A 186 -40.00 26.85 14.48
C ALA A 186 -40.29 25.84 13.37
N ASN A 187 -39.93 26.16 12.11
CA ASN A 187 -40.09 25.32 10.95
C ASN A 187 -38.80 24.49 10.63
N VAL A 188 -37.84 24.47 11.53
CA VAL A 188 -36.60 23.70 11.42
C VAL A 188 -36.65 22.50 12.37
N SER A 189 -36.70 21.32 11.83
CA SER A 189 -36.58 20.06 12.61
C SER A 189 -35.14 19.63 12.71
N VAL A 190 -34.56 19.49 13.89
CA VAL A 190 -33.19 19.07 14.14
C VAL A 190 -33.17 17.73 14.85
N VAL A 191 -32.55 16.74 14.20
CA VAL A 191 -32.27 15.43 14.79
C VAL A 191 -30.78 15.27 14.97
N ILE A 192 -30.37 15.03 16.22
CA ILE A 192 -28.98 14.82 16.60
C ILE A 192 -28.83 13.36 17.01
N ALA A 193 -28.02 12.58 16.27
CA ALA A 193 -27.79 11.17 16.51
C ALA A 193 -26.36 10.93 16.98
N PRO A 194 -26.13 10.42 18.21
CA PRO A 194 -24.81 10.01 18.62
C PRO A 194 -24.38 8.78 17.82
N LYS A 195 -23.21 8.84 17.20
CA LYS A 195 -22.65 7.68 16.51
C LYS A 195 -21.54 7.09 17.37
N PRO A 196 -21.74 5.90 17.94
CA PRO A 196 -20.70 5.24 18.69
C PRO A 196 -19.53 4.94 17.76
N LEU A 197 -18.33 5.29 18.21
CA LEU A 197 -17.09 4.87 17.56
C LEU A 197 -17.08 3.35 17.57
N ARG A 198 -17.24 2.72 16.41
CA ARG A 198 -17.07 1.28 16.31
C ARG A 198 -15.60 0.96 16.53
N PRO A 199 -15.27 0.00 17.43
CA PRO A 199 -13.90 -0.46 17.52
C PRO A 199 -13.49 -0.99 16.16
N LEU A 200 -12.46 -0.37 15.58
CA LEU A 200 -11.87 -0.85 14.34
C LEU A 200 -11.32 -2.25 14.57
N PRO A 201 -11.43 -3.15 13.60
CA PRO A 201 -10.73 -4.40 13.66
C PRO A 201 -9.24 -4.09 13.83
N GLN A 202 -8.70 -4.40 15.00
CA GLN A 202 -7.28 -4.22 15.26
C GLN A 202 -6.53 -5.16 14.31
N ASN A 203 -5.89 -4.59 13.31
CA ASN A 203 -5.18 -5.32 12.26
C ASN A 203 -3.85 -5.91 12.78
N THR A 204 -3.86 -6.33 14.05
CA THR A 204 -2.71 -6.92 14.74
C THR A 204 -2.21 -8.17 14.02
N SER A 205 -3.12 -8.93 13.41
CA SER A 205 -2.77 -10.13 12.66
C SER A 205 -1.98 -9.81 11.38
N TYR A 206 -2.31 -8.72 10.68
CA TYR A 206 -1.61 -8.31 9.45
C TYR A 206 -0.18 -7.84 9.76
N GLN A 207 0.01 -7.03 10.79
CA GLN A 207 1.33 -6.57 11.23
C GLN A 207 2.20 -7.75 11.67
N ILE A 208 1.66 -8.66 12.48
CA ILE A 208 2.37 -9.86 12.94
C ILE A 208 2.73 -10.76 11.75
N THR A 209 1.80 -10.96 10.81
CA THR A 209 2.05 -11.79 9.63
C THR A 209 3.13 -11.16 8.73
N ARG A 210 3.13 -9.85 8.55
CA ARG A 210 4.15 -9.12 7.79
C ARG A 210 5.54 -9.25 8.43
N ILE A 211 5.64 -9.05 9.74
CA ILE A 211 6.89 -9.19 10.50
C ILE A 211 7.38 -10.65 10.45
N ALA A 212 6.50 -11.63 10.65
CA ALA A 212 6.83 -13.04 10.58
C ALA A 212 7.32 -13.47 9.19
N LEU A 213 6.71 -12.93 8.12
CA LEU A 213 7.09 -13.21 6.75
C LEU A 213 8.47 -12.63 6.41
N ILE A 214 8.74 -11.37 6.80
CA ILE A 214 10.04 -10.72 6.60
C ILE A 214 11.14 -11.44 7.38
N SER A 215 10.89 -11.82 8.64
CA SER A 215 11.85 -12.55 9.47
C SER A 215 12.09 -13.96 8.93
N GLY A 216 11.06 -14.65 8.45
CA GLY A 216 11.18 -15.98 7.83
C GLY A 216 12.03 -15.97 6.56
N ILE A 217 11.87 -14.99 5.70
CA ILE A 217 12.68 -14.82 4.47
C ILE A 217 14.15 -14.53 4.84
N GLY A 218 14.38 -13.64 5.80
CA GLY A 218 15.73 -13.32 6.28
C GLY A 218 16.44 -14.56 6.82
N PHE A 219 15.75 -15.39 7.61
CA PHE A 219 16.31 -16.61 8.15
C PHE A 219 16.61 -17.66 7.07
N ALA A 220 15.72 -17.85 6.09
CA ALA A 220 15.93 -18.77 4.99
C ALA A 220 17.12 -18.37 4.11
N THR A 221 17.32 -17.08 3.83
CA THR A 221 18.47 -16.59 3.06
C THR A 221 19.80 -16.81 3.79
N VAL A 222 19.84 -16.61 5.10
CA VAL A 222 21.03 -16.88 5.92
C VAL A 222 21.37 -18.38 5.92
N LEU A 223 20.37 -19.26 6.10
CA LEU A 223 20.60 -20.70 6.06
C LEU A 223 21.10 -21.19 4.69
N THR A 224 20.56 -20.66 3.60
CA THR A 224 21.06 -21.02 2.25
C THR A 224 22.49 -20.54 2.04
N PHE A 225 22.83 -19.34 2.50
CA PHE A 225 24.19 -18.80 2.41
C PHE A 225 25.20 -19.65 3.21
N VAL A 226 24.85 -20.00 4.46
CA VAL A 226 25.67 -20.88 5.31
C VAL A 226 25.84 -22.26 4.65
N GLY A 227 24.78 -22.82 4.09
CA GLY A 227 24.84 -24.08 3.35
C GLY A 227 25.77 -24.03 2.14
N ILE A 228 25.76 -22.93 1.38
CA ILE A 228 26.66 -22.72 0.23
C ILE A 228 28.10 -22.62 0.70
N VAL A 229 28.39 -21.85 1.75
CA VAL A 229 29.74 -21.69 2.31
C VAL A 229 30.27 -23.03 2.83
N TYR A 230 29.47 -23.78 3.57
CA TYR A 230 29.83 -25.10 4.06
C TYR A 230 30.13 -26.07 2.91
N PHE A 231 29.30 -26.09 1.88
CA PHE A 231 29.51 -26.93 0.69
C PHE A 231 30.80 -26.56 -0.06
N LEU A 232 31.09 -25.27 -0.21
CA LEU A 232 32.33 -24.79 -0.85
C LEU A 232 33.57 -25.16 -0.03
N GLN A 233 33.51 -25.05 1.30
CA GLN A 233 34.63 -25.47 2.19
C GLN A 233 34.86 -26.97 2.13
N ARG A 234 33.80 -27.78 2.11
CA ARG A 234 33.88 -29.23 1.98
C ARG A 234 34.56 -29.61 0.67
N LYS A 235 34.13 -28.97 -0.43
CA LYS A 235 34.72 -29.23 -1.75
C LYS A 235 36.21 -28.82 -1.86
N ARG A 236 36.60 -27.74 -1.18
CA ARG A 236 38.03 -27.35 -1.10
C ARG A 236 38.83 -28.36 -0.30
N ARG A 237 38.31 -28.99 0.72
CA ARG A 237 38.99 -30.07 1.46
C ARG A 237 39.17 -31.31 0.62
N GLU A 238 38.17 -31.74 -0.16
CA GLU A 238 38.24 -32.86 -1.05
C GLU A 238 39.29 -32.65 -2.15
N GLN A 239 39.36 -31.48 -2.76
CA GLN A 239 40.40 -31.10 -3.75
C GLN A 239 41.81 -30.95 -3.14
N GLY A 240 41.91 -30.61 -1.87
CA GLY A 240 43.16 -30.52 -1.15
C GLY A 240 43.77 -31.92 -0.92
N VAL A 241 42.95 -32.91 -0.60
CA VAL A 241 43.35 -34.30 -0.41
C VAL A 241 43.82 -34.91 -1.74
N GLU A 242 43.05 -34.73 -2.81
CA GLU A 242 43.39 -35.22 -4.17
C GLU A 242 44.68 -34.60 -4.69
N ARG A 243 44.97 -33.32 -4.42
CA ARG A 243 46.24 -32.68 -4.78
C ARG A 243 47.40 -33.14 -3.91
N ALA A 244 47.19 -33.46 -2.66
CA ALA A 244 48.23 -33.99 -1.79
C ALA A 244 48.62 -35.42 -2.24
N GLU A 245 47.66 -36.25 -2.58
CA GLU A 245 47.89 -37.62 -3.10
C GLU A 245 48.62 -37.60 -4.44
N LEU A 246 48.24 -36.68 -5.37
CA LEU A 246 48.94 -36.51 -6.64
C LEU A 246 50.37 -35.93 -6.46
N ALA A 247 50.61 -35.16 -5.44
CA ALA A 247 51.95 -34.61 -5.14
C ALA A 247 52.88 -35.68 -4.55
N GLU A 248 52.35 -36.64 -3.77
CA GLU A 248 53.08 -37.74 -3.18
C GLU A 248 53.49 -38.76 -4.28
N PHE A 249 52.56 -39.09 -5.21
CA PHE A 249 52.84 -39.94 -6.39
C PHE A 249 53.80 -39.27 -7.40
N GLY A 250 53.70 -37.95 -7.57
CA GLY A 250 54.60 -37.19 -8.49
C GLY A 250 56.02 -37.02 -7.93
N GLY A 251 56.19 -37.01 -6.64
CA GLY A 251 57.48 -36.88 -5.95
C GLY A 251 58.33 -38.15 -6.06
N GLU A 252 57.68 -39.31 -5.94
CA GLU A 252 58.40 -40.63 -6.00
C GLU A 252 58.96 -40.92 -7.40
N ASN A 253 58.16 -40.68 -8.46
CA ASN A 253 58.62 -40.86 -9.84
C ASN A 253 59.73 -39.90 -10.25
N THR A 254 59.76 -38.68 -9.72
CA THR A 254 60.80 -37.69 -10.06
C THR A 254 62.14 -38.01 -9.39
N GLY A 255 62.10 -38.55 -8.18
CA GLY A 255 63.26 -39.00 -7.44
C GLY A 255 63.96 -40.20 -8.09
N GLU A 256 63.22 -41.18 -8.54
CA GLU A 256 63.72 -42.35 -9.21
C GLU A 256 64.30 -42.04 -10.61
N ARG A 257 63.64 -41.20 -11.38
CA ARG A 257 64.11 -40.74 -12.68
C ARG A 257 65.40 -39.92 -12.55
N LYS A 258 65.53 -39.11 -11.53
CA LYS A 258 66.75 -38.35 -11.29
C LYS A 258 67.92 -39.23 -10.86
N ARG A 259 67.70 -40.34 -10.12
CA ARG A 259 68.73 -41.32 -9.77
C ARG A 259 69.19 -42.09 -11.01
N ARG A 260 68.31 -42.54 -11.89
CA ARG A 260 68.68 -43.23 -13.14
C ARG A 260 69.50 -42.32 -14.05
N LEU A 261 69.17 -41.06 -14.19
CA LEU A 261 69.93 -40.12 -15.02
C LEU A 261 71.34 -39.79 -14.42
N LEU A 262 71.51 -39.88 -13.13
CA LEU A 262 72.81 -39.70 -12.49
C LEU A 262 73.66 -40.98 -12.64
N ASP A 263 73.12 -42.20 -12.55
CA ASP A 263 73.78 -43.43 -12.77
C ASP A 263 74.26 -43.57 -14.25
N GLU A 264 73.40 -43.23 -15.20
CA GLU A 264 73.71 -43.22 -16.65
C GLU A 264 74.86 -42.24 -17.00
N ARG A 265 74.93 -41.10 -16.29
CA ARG A 265 76.00 -40.14 -16.48
C ARG A 265 77.35 -40.62 -15.88
N TYR A 266 77.27 -41.36 -14.78
CA TYR A 266 78.50 -41.94 -14.15
C TYR A 266 79.09 -43.04 -14.98
N ASP A 267 78.29 -43.85 -15.63
CA ASP A 267 78.74 -44.90 -16.52
C ASP A 267 79.34 -44.32 -17.80
N PHE A 268 78.86 -43.16 -18.29
CA PHE A 268 79.40 -42.51 -19.49
C PHE A 268 80.73 -41.80 -19.23
N GLU A 269 80.97 -41.24 -18.06
CA GLU A 269 82.21 -40.55 -17.71
C GLU A 269 83.36 -41.54 -17.40
N ASN A 270 83.10 -42.76 -16.91
CA ASN A 270 84.07 -43.79 -16.64
C ASN A 270 84.36 -44.66 -17.84
N GLY A 271 83.54 -44.68 -18.86
CA GLY A 271 83.71 -45.41 -20.09
C GLY A 271 84.68 -44.77 -21.10
N GLU A 272 84.91 -43.44 -21.01
CA GLU A 272 85.86 -42.73 -21.91
C GLU A 272 87.30 -42.75 -21.45
N GLU A 273 87.64 -43.12 -20.21
CA GLU A 273 89.06 -43.19 -19.72
C GLU A 273 89.74 -44.51 -20.03
N GLU A 274 89.09 -45.57 -20.61
CA GLU A 274 89.68 -46.84 -20.85
C GLU A 274 90.14 -47.09 -22.32
N GLU A 275 89.81 -46.18 -23.25
CA GLU A 275 90.20 -46.35 -24.66
C GLU A 275 91.48 -45.62 -25.15
N ASP A 276 92.07 -44.71 -24.35
CA ASP A 276 93.24 -43.98 -24.82
C ASP A 276 94.66 -44.57 -24.37
N GLY A 277 94.68 -45.85 -23.95
CA GLY A 277 95.87 -46.49 -23.36
C GLY A 277 96.52 -47.55 -24.20
N LEU A 278 96.22 -47.75 -25.51
CA LEU A 278 96.92 -48.81 -26.32
C LEU A 278 97.15 -48.39 -27.78
N ASN A 279 98.20 -47.63 -28.05
CA ASN A 279 99.02 -47.80 -29.27
C ASN A 279 100.29 -46.88 -29.27
N LEU A 280 101.41 -47.36 -28.82
CA LEU A 280 102.71 -47.02 -29.28
C LEU A 280 103.69 -48.17 -28.98
N ASN A 281 103.78 -49.10 -29.95
CA ASN A 281 105.08 -49.68 -30.49
C ASN A 281 104.78 -50.69 -31.60
#